data_4e2effaf6bdbc682fa71aa83d7284dd0
#
_entry.id   4e2effaf6bdbc682fa71aa83d7284dd0
#
_cell.length_a   1.000
_cell.length_b   1.000
_cell.length_c   1.000
_cell.angle_alpha   90.00
_cell.angle_beta   90.00
_cell.angle_gamma   90.00
#
_symmetry.space_group_name_H-M   'P 1'
#
loop_
_entity.id
_entity.type
_entity.pdbx_description
1 polymer ?
#
loop_
_entity_poly.entity_id
_entity_poly.type
_entity_poly.pdbx_seq_one_letter_code
_entity_poly.pdbx_strand_id
1 'polypeptide(L)'
;MERLIVITGTPGTGKSTLAKHLGDKIGADVIGANEIATKHNLVIAKDKFGTSIIDIKRLEKVVNGIARKYSREKKALVLEGHLLSEIKVGGAAVIVIREHLPVLIKRLEKRKYHFDKLRDNIISEAIDLCGSNSRKNYKKVYEIAGGRTANAEALRVLRYGRRNGESIDLIPELLKLIKKNKNFLA
;
A
#
# COMPACT_ATOMS: atom_id res chain seq x y z
N MET A 1 4.82 -17.28 12.23
CA MET A 1 4.31 -16.36 11.20
C MET A 1 4.11 -15.00 11.83
N GLU A 2 4.34 -13.91 11.08
CA GLU A 2 4.14 -12.54 11.57
C GLU A 2 2.68 -12.33 11.95
N ARG A 3 2.43 -11.69 13.11
CA ARG A 3 1.06 -11.41 13.60
C ARG A 3 0.61 -9.99 13.31
N LEU A 4 1.53 -9.08 13.03
CA LEU A 4 1.25 -7.70 12.64
C LEU A 4 1.81 -7.47 11.24
N ILE A 5 0.91 -7.29 10.30
CA ILE A 5 1.23 -7.15 8.88
C ILE A 5 0.67 -5.82 8.39
N VAL A 6 1.49 -5.09 7.65
CA VAL A 6 1.08 -3.89 6.93
C VAL A 6 1.11 -4.20 5.43
N ILE A 7 0.04 -3.89 4.72
CA ILE A 7 -0.04 -3.99 3.26
C ILE A 7 -0.16 -2.58 2.69
N THR A 8 0.83 -2.19 1.92
CA THR A 8 0.87 -0.87 1.29
C THR A 8 1.18 -0.96 -0.21
N GLY A 9 1.16 0.18 -0.89
CA GLY A 9 1.35 0.34 -2.33
C GLY A 9 0.41 1.40 -2.88
N THR A 10 0.59 1.79 -4.11
CA THR A 10 -0.19 2.83 -4.79
C THR A 10 -1.69 2.47 -4.87
N PRO A 11 -2.62 3.45 -4.85
CA PRO A 11 -4.03 3.18 -5.11
C PRO A 11 -4.25 2.37 -6.41
N GLY A 12 -5.02 1.27 -6.34
CA GLY A 12 -5.28 0.41 -7.51
C GLY A 12 -4.42 -0.85 -7.62
N THR A 13 -3.36 -1.01 -6.84
CA THR A 13 -2.45 -2.18 -6.91
C THR A 13 -3.04 -3.48 -6.35
N GLY A 14 -4.17 -3.43 -5.61
CA GLY A 14 -4.83 -4.64 -5.10
C GLY A 14 -4.66 -4.90 -3.60
N LYS A 15 -4.22 -3.91 -2.83
CA LYS A 15 -4.03 -4.00 -1.36
C LYS A 15 -5.19 -4.62 -0.60
N SER A 16 -6.40 -4.08 -0.77
CA SER A 16 -7.58 -4.54 -0.02
C SER A 16 -7.96 -5.98 -0.34
N THR A 17 -7.77 -6.41 -1.60
CA THR A 17 -7.98 -7.80 -2.00
C THR A 17 -6.98 -8.73 -1.32
N LEU A 18 -5.70 -8.35 -1.31
CA LEU A 18 -4.64 -9.10 -0.65
C LEU A 18 -4.84 -9.13 0.87
N ALA A 19 -5.19 -7.98 1.48
CA ALA A 19 -5.43 -7.87 2.92
C ALA A 19 -6.56 -8.82 3.39
N LYS A 20 -7.68 -8.82 2.66
CA LYS A 20 -8.78 -9.73 2.95
C LYS A 20 -8.33 -11.20 2.85
N HIS A 21 -7.65 -11.57 1.75
CA HIS A 21 -7.16 -12.94 1.57
C HIS A 21 -6.21 -13.38 2.70
N LEU A 22 -5.27 -12.52 3.09
CA LEU A 22 -4.34 -12.82 4.18
C LEU A 22 -5.08 -12.91 5.51
N GLY A 23 -6.00 -11.97 5.80
CA GLY A 23 -6.83 -12.01 7.01
C GLY A 23 -7.56 -13.34 7.15
N ASP A 24 -8.26 -13.76 6.10
CA ASP A 24 -8.98 -15.05 6.08
C ASP A 24 -8.03 -16.26 6.29
N LYS A 25 -6.83 -16.21 5.67
CA LYS A 25 -5.88 -17.33 5.73
C LYS A 25 -5.16 -17.49 7.07
N ILE A 26 -4.93 -16.40 7.79
CA ILE A 26 -4.18 -16.42 9.06
C ILE A 26 -5.06 -16.13 10.29
N GLY A 27 -6.37 -15.97 10.10
CA GLY A 27 -7.30 -15.61 11.16
C GLY A 27 -7.02 -14.24 11.77
N ALA A 28 -6.68 -13.24 10.93
CA ALA A 28 -6.38 -11.89 11.36
C ALA A 28 -7.52 -10.93 11.06
N ASP A 29 -7.75 -9.99 11.97
CA ASP A 29 -8.60 -8.84 11.67
C ASP A 29 -7.92 -7.95 10.62
N VAL A 30 -8.72 -7.38 9.72
CA VAL A 30 -8.25 -6.48 8.66
C VAL A 30 -8.82 -5.09 8.89
N ILE A 31 -7.95 -4.07 8.98
CA ILE A 31 -8.37 -2.68 9.20
C ILE A 31 -7.69 -1.78 8.18
N GLY A 32 -8.50 -0.97 7.48
CA GLY A 32 -8.05 0.01 6.49
C GLY A 32 -7.60 1.33 7.14
N ALA A 33 -6.51 1.91 6.65
CA ALA A 33 -6.03 3.22 7.14
C ALA A 33 -7.07 4.33 6.96
N ASN A 34 -7.86 4.29 5.88
CA ASN A 34 -8.93 5.25 5.65
C ASN A 34 -10.07 5.09 6.67
N GLU A 35 -10.40 3.86 7.04
CA GLU A 35 -11.38 3.57 8.10
C GLU A 35 -10.92 4.14 9.43
N ILE A 36 -9.65 3.90 9.79
CA ILE A 36 -9.04 4.47 11.00
C ILE A 36 -9.12 6.00 10.96
N ALA A 37 -8.74 6.61 9.83
CA ALA A 37 -8.74 8.05 9.67
C ALA A 37 -10.14 8.66 9.85
N THR A 38 -11.16 8.04 9.30
CA THR A 38 -12.56 8.48 9.44
C THR A 38 -13.04 8.32 10.88
N LYS A 39 -12.85 7.12 11.46
CA LYS A 39 -13.32 6.78 12.82
C LYS A 39 -12.70 7.68 13.90
N HIS A 40 -11.47 8.13 13.69
CA HIS A 40 -10.73 8.95 14.66
C HIS A 40 -10.67 10.44 14.28
N ASN A 41 -11.47 10.90 13.31
CA ASN A 41 -11.54 12.30 12.87
C ASN A 41 -10.14 12.86 12.53
N LEU A 42 -9.38 12.14 11.69
CA LEU A 42 -8.03 12.51 11.29
C LEU A 42 -7.99 13.29 9.96
N VAL A 43 -9.13 13.51 9.32
CA VAL A 43 -9.23 14.31 8.10
C VAL A 43 -9.07 15.77 8.47
N ILE A 44 -8.07 16.46 7.92
CA ILE A 44 -7.77 17.86 8.18
C ILE A 44 -8.24 18.79 7.05
N ALA A 45 -8.33 18.26 5.83
CA ALA A 45 -8.78 19.00 4.66
C ALA A 45 -9.22 18.03 3.55
N LYS A 46 -9.70 18.60 2.44
CA LYS A 46 -9.84 17.88 1.16
C LYS A 46 -9.03 18.59 0.10
N ASP A 47 -8.40 17.82 -0.79
CA ASP A 47 -7.72 18.37 -1.96
C ASP A 47 -8.72 18.84 -3.03
N LYS A 48 -8.20 19.43 -4.11
CA LYS A 48 -9.00 19.91 -5.26
C LYS A 48 -9.82 18.82 -5.95
N PHE A 49 -9.55 17.55 -5.67
CA PHE A 49 -10.25 16.38 -6.20
C PHE A 49 -11.20 15.74 -5.18
N GLY A 50 -11.39 16.37 -4.02
CA GLY A 50 -12.22 15.86 -2.93
C GLY A 50 -11.58 14.72 -2.13
N THR A 51 -10.28 14.42 -2.33
CA THR A 51 -9.55 13.42 -1.56
C THR A 51 -9.25 13.96 -0.17
N SER A 52 -9.49 13.16 0.85
CA SER A 52 -9.19 13.55 2.23
C SER A 52 -7.69 13.65 2.47
N ILE A 53 -7.26 14.80 3.00
CA ILE A 53 -5.90 15.00 3.51
C ILE A 53 -5.91 14.59 4.98
N ILE A 54 -5.02 13.66 5.34
CA ILE A 54 -4.99 13.03 6.66
C ILE A 54 -3.81 13.57 7.48
N ASP A 55 -4.04 13.82 8.76
CA ASP A 55 -2.99 14.10 9.73
C ASP A 55 -2.14 12.84 9.95
N ILE A 56 -1.00 12.76 9.29
CA ILE A 56 -0.12 11.59 9.30
C ILE A 56 0.45 11.31 10.70
N LYS A 57 0.78 12.34 11.47
CA LYS A 57 1.31 12.17 12.84
C LYS A 57 0.27 11.56 13.78
N ARG A 58 -0.97 12.06 13.70
CA ARG A 58 -2.07 11.49 14.48
C ARG A 58 -2.43 10.09 13.99
N LEU A 59 -2.41 9.83 12.68
CA LEU A 59 -2.62 8.50 12.13
C LEU A 59 -1.59 7.51 12.69
N GLU A 60 -0.30 7.86 12.70
CA GLU A 60 0.76 7.03 13.28
C GLU A 60 0.49 6.68 14.74
N LYS A 61 0.11 7.67 15.55
CA LYS A 61 -0.20 7.49 16.97
C LYS A 61 -1.37 6.52 17.18
N VAL A 62 -2.46 6.70 16.43
CA VAL A 62 -3.66 5.86 16.52
C VAL A 62 -3.37 4.44 16.06
N VAL A 63 -2.72 4.27 14.90
CA VAL A 63 -2.36 2.97 14.35
C VAL A 63 -1.47 2.18 15.32
N ASN A 64 -0.46 2.83 15.91
CA ASN A 64 0.39 2.18 16.92
C ASN A 64 -0.38 1.84 18.22
N GLY A 65 -1.40 2.61 18.59
CA GLY A 65 -2.31 2.29 19.69
C GLY A 65 -3.08 1.00 19.41
N ILE A 66 -3.66 0.88 18.20
CA ILE A 66 -4.37 -0.33 17.75
C ILE A 66 -3.42 -1.52 17.73
N ALA A 67 -2.24 -1.39 17.11
CA ALA A 67 -1.26 -2.46 17.00
C ALA A 67 -0.82 -2.99 18.39
N ARG A 68 -0.59 -2.09 19.36
CA ARG A 68 -0.27 -2.49 20.75
C ARG A 68 -1.41 -3.24 21.43
N LYS A 69 -2.68 -2.83 21.21
CA LYS A 69 -3.85 -3.55 21.73
C LYS A 69 -3.87 -4.99 21.22
N TYR A 70 -3.78 -5.18 19.90
CA TYR A 70 -3.76 -6.50 19.26
C TYR A 70 -2.59 -7.37 19.75
N SER A 71 -1.42 -6.77 19.92
CA SER A 71 -0.25 -7.47 20.45
C SER A 71 -0.49 -7.99 21.88
N ARG A 72 -1.09 -7.17 22.77
CA ARG A 72 -1.43 -7.58 24.16
C ARG A 72 -2.45 -8.71 24.17
N GLU A 73 -3.44 -8.65 23.29
CA GLU A 73 -4.47 -9.69 23.13
C GLU A 73 -3.97 -10.92 22.39
N LYS A 74 -2.72 -10.92 21.92
CA LYS A 74 -2.10 -11.98 21.10
C LYS A 74 -2.88 -12.29 19.82
N LYS A 75 -3.68 -11.34 19.33
CA LYS A 75 -4.42 -11.43 18.08
C LYS A 75 -3.56 -11.02 16.89
N ALA A 76 -3.85 -11.60 15.71
CA ALA A 76 -3.24 -11.18 14.47
C ALA A 76 -3.98 -9.98 13.87
N LEU A 77 -3.23 -9.08 13.23
CA LEU A 77 -3.77 -7.87 12.62
C LEU A 77 -3.11 -7.62 11.26
N VAL A 78 -3.93 -7.37 10.25
CA VAL A 78 -3.53 -6.86 8.95
C VAL A 78 -4.03 -5.43 8.82
N LEU A 79 -3.11 -4.49 8.63
CA LEU A 79 -3.40 -3.10 8.34
C LEU A 79 -3.21 -2.85 6.84
N GLU A 80 -4.15 -2.16 6.16
CA GLU A 80 -4.00 -1.88 4.75
C GLU A 80 -4.20 -0.40 4.41
N GLY A 81 -3.39 0.13 3.49
CA GLY A 81 -3.52 1.50 3.01
C GLY A 81 -2.20 2.08 2.49
N HIS A 82 -2.29 2.99 1.53
CA HIS A 82 -1.10 3.64 0.95
C HIS A 82 -0.38 4.53 1.96
N LEU A 83 -1.11 5.23 2.83
CA LEU A 83 -0.55 6.12 3.86
C LEU A 83 0.28 5.37 4.92
N LEU A 84 0.10 4.06 5.04
CA LEU A 84 0.87 3.25 5.98
C LEU A 84 2.36 3.16 5.59
N SER A 85 2.73 3.46 4.34
CA SER A 85 4.14 3.58 3.95
C SER A 85 4.83 4.80 4.58
N GLU A 86 4.07 5.83 4.96
CA GLU A 86 4.58 7.11 5.47
C GLU A 86 4.78 7.14 6.99
N ILE A 87 4.26 6.14 7.69
CA ILE A 87 4.31 6.06 9.16
C ILE A 87 5.14 4.85 9.62
N LYS A 88 5.54 4.86 10.89
CA LYS A 88 6.18 3.71 11.54
C LYS A 88 5.16 2.91 12.35
N VAL A 89 5.04 1.63 12.07
CA VAL A 89 4.26 0.70 12.91
C VAL A 89 5.21 -0.32 13.52
N GLY A 90 5.42 -0.21 14.83
CA GLY A 90 6.42 -1.01 15.54
C GLY A 90 6.16 -2.52 15.45
N GLY A 91 7.16 -3.29 15.06
CA GLY A 91 7.08 -4.75 14.97
C GLY A 91 6.34 -5.31 13.75
N ALA A 92 5.86 -4.47 12.83
CA ALA A 92 5.17 -4.91 11.65
C ALA A 92 6.12 -5.45 10.58
N ALA A 93 5.67 -6.51 9.88
CA ALA A 93 6.19 -6.89 8.58
C ALA A 93 5.36 -6.17 7.50
N VAL A 94 6.03 -5.59 6.52
CA VAL A 94 5.38 -4.80 5.47
C VAL A 94 5.44 -5.54 4.14
N ILE A 95 4.30 -5.63 3.47
CA ILE A 95 4.20 -6.05 2.07
C ILE A 95 3.88 -4.82 1.23
N VAL A 96 4.77 -4.47 0.32
CA VAL A 96 4.55 -3.47 -0.72
C VAL A 96 4.08 -4.20 -1.97
N ILE A 97 2.84 -3.98 -2.36
CA ILE A 97 2.31 -4.56 -3.58
C ILE A 97 2.48 -3.58 -4.74
N ARG A 98 3.18 -4.04 -5.77
CA ARG A 98 3.48 -3.29 -7.00
C ARG A 98 2.64 -3.82 -8.16
N GLU A 99 2.29 -2.94 -9.09
CA GLU A 99 1.49 -3.34 -10.25
C GLU A 99 2.04 -2.72 -11.55
N HIS A 100 2.01 -3.46 -12.64
CA HIS A 100 2.37 -2.95 -13.97
C HIS A 100 1.51 -1.77 -14.38
N LEU A 101 2.13 -0.72 -14.94
CA LEU A 101 1.44 0.53 -15.25
C LEU A 101 0.23 0.36 -16.18
N PRO A 102 0.27 -0.47 -17.25
CA PRO A 102 -0.91 -0.68 -18.10
C PRO A 102 -2.10 -1.27 -17.35
N VAL A 103 -1.86 -2.13 -16.36
CA VAL A 103 -2.92 -2.71 -15.53
C VAL A 103 -3.44 -1.67 -14.54
N LEU A 104 -2.54 -0.92 -13.92
CA LEU A 104 -2.88 0.13 -12.97
C LEU A 104 -3.73 1.21 -13.63
N ILE A 105 -3.34 1.70 -14.82
CA ILE A 105 -4.09 2.68 -15.61
C ILE A 105 -5.53 2.23 -15.80
N LYS A 106 -5.74 1.02 -16.35
CA LYS A 106 -7.09 0.47 -16.58
C LYS A 106 -7.93 0.42 -15.31
N ARG A 107 -7.33 0.12 -14.15
CA ARG A 107 -8.03 0.08 -12.87
C ARG A 107 -8.40 1.47 -12.36
N LEU A 108 -7.52 2.46 -12.53
CA LEU A 108 -7.75 3.84 -12.11
C LEU A 108 -8.77 4.54 -13.00
N GLU A 109 -8.75 4.30 -14.31
CA GLU A 109 -9.76 4.78 -15.26
C GLU A 109 -11.17 4.28 -14.89
N LYS A 110 -11.31 2.98 -14.56
CA LYS A 110 -12.58 2.41 -14.08
C LYS A 110 -13.10 3.09 -12.81
N ARG A 111 -12.20 3.66 -11.99
CA ARG A 111 -12.56 4.45 -10.80
C ARG A 111 -12.92 5.88 -11.10
N LYS A 112 -12.89 6.29 -12.37
CA LYS A 112 -13.21 7.65 -12.84
C LYS A 112 -12.32 8.72 -12.18
N TYR A 113 -11.05 8.39 -11.93
CA TYR A 113 -10.10 9.38 -11.41
C TYR A 113 -9.88 10.49 -12.44
N HIS A 114 -9.83 11.74 -11.96
CA HIS A 114 -9.39 12.86 -12.77
C HIS A 114 -7.97 12.60 -13.31
N PHE A 115 -7.67 13.11 -14.50
CA PHE A 115 -6.41 12.84 -15.20
C PHE A 115 -5.18 13.13 -14.33
N ASP A 116 -5.13 14.29 -13.66
CA ASP A 116 -4.00 14.63 -12.77
C ASP A 116 -3.82 13.61 -11.66
N LYS A 117 -4.90 13.19 -11.01
CA LYS A 117 -4.86 12.18 -9.95
C LYS A 117 -4.42 10.81 -10.47
N LEU A 118 -4.85 10.46 -11.67
CA LEU A 118 -4.41 9.24 -12.35
C LEU A 118 -2.91 9.32 -12.63
N ARG A 119 -2.45 10.43 -13.23
CA ARG A 119 -1.03 10.70 -13.53
C ARG A 119 -0.17 10.61 -12.29
N ASP A 120 -0.55 11.30 -11.20
CA ASP A 120 0.20 11.30 -9.95
C ASP A 120 0.35 9.88 -9.37
N ASN A 121 -0.71 9.06 -9.42
CA ASN A 121 -0.63 7.67 -8.98
C ASN A 121 0.28 6.82 -9.87
N ILE A 122 0.25 7.02 -11.19
CA ILE A 122 1.13 6.30 -12.12
C ILE A 122 2.59 6.65 -11.87
N ILE A 123 2.91 7.96 -11.71
CA ILE A 123 4.26 8.41 -11.41
C ILE A 123 4.71 7.84 -10.06
N SER A 124 3.88 7.96 -9.01
CA SER A 124 4.18 7.42 -7.67
C SER A 124 4.48 5.91 -7.70
N GLU A 125 3.73 5.15 -8.51
CA GLU A 125 3.99 3.72 -8.69
C GLU A 125 5.30 3.48 -9.42
N ALA A 126 5.56 4.19 -10.53
CA ALA A 126 6.76 4.00 -11.34
C ALA A 126 8.05 4.28 -10.56
N ILE A 127 8.06 5.34 -9.72
CA ILE A 127 9.22 5.71 -8.89
C ILE A 127 9.28 4.95 -7.56
N ASP A 128 8.40 3.98 -7.34
CA ASP A 128 8.34 3.19 -6.10
C ASP A 128 8.21 4.01 -4.82
N LEU A 129 7.33 5.01 -4.83
CA LEU A 129 7.17 5.92 -3.67
C LEU A 129 6.80 5.16 -2.38
N CYS A 130 5.82 4.24 -2.45
CA CYS A 130 5.40 3.46 -1.29
C CYS A 130 6.50 2.51 -0.78
N GLY A 131 7.24 1.87 -1.66
CA GLY A 131 8.36 0.99 -1.29
C GLY A 131 9.51 1.78 -0.67
N SER A 132 9.89 2.90 -1.28
CA SER A 132 10.93 3.80 -0.77
C SER A 132 10.61 4.31 0.62
N ASN A 133 9.37 4.77 0.86
CA ASN A 133 8.93 5.21 2.18
C ASN A 133 8.88 4.04 3.18
N SER A 134 8.40 2.87 2.76
CA SER A 134 8.37 1.70 3.61
C SER A 134 9.76 1.26 4.07
N ARG A 135 10.75 1.28 3.18
CA ARG A 135 12.14 0.94 3.53
C ARG A 135 12.79 1.92 4.52
N LYS A 136 12.33 3.19 4.55
CA LYS A 136 12.76 4.18 5.55
C LYS A 136 12.11 3.92 6.92
N ASN A 137 10.87 3.45 6.94
CA ASN A 137 10.04 3.40 8.14
C ASN A 137 10.00 2.02 8.81
N TYR A 138 10.33 0.93 8.09
CA TYR A 138 10.18 -0.43 8.58
C TYR A 138 11.44 -1.27 8.39
N LYS A 139 11.66 -2.21 9.31
CA LYS A 139 12.82 -3.11 9.28
C LYS A 139 12.60 -4.32 8.35
N LYS A 140 11.35 -4.79 8.22
CA LYS A 140 10.97 -5.95 7.41
C LYS A 140 10.05 -5.50 6.29
N VAL A 141 10.59 -5.35 5.09
CA VAL A 141 9.83 -4.92 3.91
C VAL A 141 9.99 -5.96 2.82
N TYR A 142 8.87 -6.44 2.31
CA TYR A 142 8.77 -7.39 1.21
C TYR A 142 8.04 -6.74 0.05
N GLU A 143 8.63 -6.78 -1.13
CA GLU A 143 8.00 -6.31 -2.35
C GLU A 143 7.45 -7.50 -3.13
N ILE A 144 6.22 -7.42 -3.59
CA ILE A 144 5.58 -8.46 -4.41
C ILE A 144 4.87 -7.85 -5.62
N ALA A 145 4.81 -8.61 -6.69
CA ALA A 145 4.01 -8.24 -7.86
C ALA A 145 2.51 -8.44 -7.58
N GLY A 146 1.69 -7.54 -8.10
CA GLY A 146 0.24 -7.70 -8.16
C GLY A 146 -0.18 -8.85 -9.09
N GLY A 147 -1.47 -9.13 -9.15
CA GLY A 147 -2.02 -10.15 -10.04
C GLY A 147 -2.28 -11.49 -9.37
N ARG A 148 -2.35 -12.56 -10.19
CA ARG A 148 -2.86 -13.89 -9.76
C ARG A 148 -2.00 -14.56 -8.71
N THR A 149 -0.71 -14.32 -8.70
CA THR A 149 0.25 -14.97 -7.79
C THR A 149 0.46 -14.22 -6.50
N ALA A 150 -0.04 -12.97 -6.38
CA ALA A 150 0.19 -12.10 -5.23
C ALA A 150 -0.16 -12.76 -3.88
N ASN A 151 -1.26 -13.49 -3.81
CA ASN A 151 -1.71 -14.16 -2.60
C ASN A 151 -0.72 -15.25 -2.13
N ALA A 152 -0.27 -16.10 -3.06
CA ALA A 152 0.69 -17.17 -2.75
C ALA A 152 2.06 -16.58 -2.39
N GLU A 153 2.49 -15.54 -3.11
CA GLU A 153 3.76 -14.87 -2.86
C GLU A 153 3.78 -14.16 -1.51
N ALA A 154 2.71 -13.47 -1.14
CA ALA A 154 2.58 -12.84 0.17
C ALA A 154 2.70 -13.85 1.32
N LEU A 155 2.01 -14.98 1.25
CA LEU A 155 2.13 -16.04 2.25
C LEU A 155 3.55 -16.61 2.31
N ARG A 156 4.20 -16.76 1.15
CA ARG A 156 5.56 -17.27 1.03
C ARG A 156 6.57 -16.33 1.70
N VAL A 157 6.50 -15.02 1.40
CA VAL A 157 7.46 -14.05 1.97
C VAL A 157 7.25 -13.87 3.48
N LEU A 158 6.04 -13.98 3.98
CA LEU A 158 5.75 -13.93 5.42
C LEU A 158 6.25 -15.17 6.17
N ARG A 159 6.32 -16.33 5.50
CA ARG A 159 6.77 -17.60 6.12
C ARG A 159 8.28 -17.78 6.04
N TYR A 160 8.89 -17.46 4.91
CA TYR A 160 10.27 -17.82 4.59
C TYR A 160 11.21 -16.62 4.41
N GLY A 161 10.68 -15.39 4.49
CA GLY A 161 11.43 -14.19 4.15
C GLY A 161 11.57 -13.96 2.64
N ARG A 162 12.38 -12.97 2.26
CA ARG A 162 12.61 -12.60 0.87
C ARG A 162 13.38 -13.73 0.15
N ARG A 163 12.91 -14.16 -1.03
CA ARG A 163 13.81 -14.67 -2.05
C ARG A 163 14.52 -13.48 -2.68
N ASN A 164 15.79 -13.64 -3.08
CA ASN A 164 16.51 -12.68 -3.92
C ASN A 164 15.70 -12.50 -5.22
N GLY A 165 14.79 -11.54 -5.23
CA GLY A 165 14.02 -11.11 -6.39
C GLY A 165 14.44 -9.70 -6.70
N GLU A 166 14.63 -9.39 -7.96
CA GLU A 166 14.86 -8.02 -8.43
C GLU A 166 13.67 -7.15 -8.02
N SER A 167 13.96 -5.92 -7.59
CA SER A 167 12.93 -4.90 -7.40
C SER A 167 12.20 -4.66 -8.73
N ILE A 168 10.88 -4.52 -8.69
CA ILE A 168 10.09 -4.30 -9.90
C ILE A 168 10.39 -2.89 -10.41
N ASP A 169 11.17 -2.79 -11.50
CA ASP A 169 11.47 -1.53 -12.17
C ASP A 169 10.39 -1.20 -13.20
N LEU A 170 9.64 -0.14 -12.93
CA LEU A 170 8.56 0.35 -13.81
C LEU A 170 8.95 1.61 -14.60
N ILE A 171 10.17 2.10 -14.46
CA ILE A 171 10.65 3.27 -15.20
C ILE A 171 10.60 3.04 -16.71
N PRO A 172 10.98 1.87 -17.26
CA PRO A 172 10.84 1.62 -18.70
C PRO A 172 9.39 1.70 -19.19
N GLU A 173 8.42 1.26 -18.38
CA GLU A 173 6.99 1.38 -18.73
C GLU A 173 6.53 2.84 -18.70
N LEU A 174 6.96 3.62 -17.71
CA LEU A 174 6.68 5.06 -17.64
C LEU A 174 7.23 5.80 -18.85
N LEU A 175 8.48 5.55 -19.23
CA LEU A 175 9.10 6.18 -20.40
C LEU A 175 8.37 5.84 -21.71
N LYS A 176 7.90 4.60 -21.88
CA LYS A 176 7.05 4.22 -23.01
C LYS A 176 5.73 4.98 -23.02
N LEU A 177 5.11 5.17 -21.85
CA LEU A 177 3.86 5.90 -21.71
C LEU A 177 4.02 7.38 -22.09
N ILE A 178 5.08 8.03 -21.60
CA ILE A 178 5.40 9.44 -21.91
C ILE A 178 5.65 9.61 -23.42
N LYS A 179 6.44 8.73 -24.03
CA LYS A 179 6.68 8.76 -25.48
C LYS A 179 5.41 8.63 -26.31
N LYS A 180 4.46 7.80 -25.85
CA LYS A 180 3.18 7.58 -26.53
C LYS A 180 2.20 8.74 -26.36
N ASN A 181 2.26 9.42 -25.23
CA ASN A 181 1.39 10.55 -24.87
C ASN A 181 2.24 11.75 -24.43
N LYS A 182 2.54 12.64 -25.38
CA LYS A 182 3.38 13.82 -25.13
C LYS A 182 2.84 14.76 -24.04
N ASN A 183 1.52 14.76 -23.82
CA ASN A 183 0.87 15.59 -22.80
C ASN A 183 0.76 14.89 -21.45
N PHE A 184 1.37 13.72 -21.27
CA PHE A 184 1.25 12.97 -20.02
C PHE A 184 1.87 13.71 -18.82
N LEU A 185 2.90 14.53 -19.05
CA LEU A 185 3.58 15.31 -18.00
C LEU A 185 3.15 16.79 -17.97
N ALA A 186 2.31 17.24 -18.92
CA ALA A 186 1.83 18.61 -19.01
C ALA A 186 0.72 18.96 -17.96
#